data_b249e99b1aef1a69596dd1ec702b2687
#
_entry.id   b249e99b1aef1a69596dd1ec702b2687
#
_cell.length_a   1.000
_cell.length_b   1.000
_cell.length_c   1.000
_cell.angle_alpha   90.00
_cell.angle_beta   90.00
_cell.angle_gamma   90.00
#
_symmetry.space_group_name_H-M   'P 1'
#
loop_
_entity.id
_entity.type
_entity.pdbx_description
1 polymer ?
#
loop_
_entity_poly.entity_id
_entity_poly.type
_entity_poly.pdbx_seq_one_letter_code
_entity_poly.pdbx_strand_id
1 'polypeptide(L)'
;MARLSSPIPAQQPMIVRYVQPNRSGIQANNYARHSIGYVVRGKKCIYYGDLCHEIPQGTLFYMGTGSHYTEDIPEAGKNFEQIVFYYTSAQLSKVLNNPRIRKTFGL
;
A
#
# COMPACT_ATOMS: atom_id res chain seq x y z
N MET A 1 9.77 2.94 -12.81
CA MET A 1 10.41 3.75 -11.77
C MET A 1 10.08 3.20 -10.40
N ALA A 2 11.07 2.95 -9.59
CA ALA A 2 10.86 2.52 -8.23
C ALA A 2 10.31 3.68 -7.39
N ARG A 3 9.27 3.43 -6.62
CA ARG A 3 8.65 4.49 -5.85
C ARG A 3 9.26 4.71 -4.47
N LEU A 4 9.86 3.73 -3.91
CA LEU A 4 10.44 3.82 -2.57
C LEU A 4 11.92 3.67 -2.64
N SER A 5 12.57 4.60 -3.32
CA SER A 5 14.01 4.62 -3.39
C SER A 5 14.67 5.22 -2.16
N SER A 6 13.93 6.04 -1.41
CA SER A 6 14.46 6.68 -0.23
C SER A 6 14.50 5.72 0.95
N PRO A 7 15.58 5.74 1.74
CA PRO A 7 15.63 4.90 2.93
C PRO A 7 14.58 5.37 3.95
N ILE A 8 13.86 4.41 4.50
CA ILE A 8 12.85 4.63 5.53
C ILE A 8 13.36 3.99 6.81
N PRO A 9 13.42 4.73 7.94
CA PRO A 9 13.81 4.13 9.20
C PRO A 9 12.91 2.94 9.54
N ALA A 10 13.50 1.78 9.75
CA ALA A 10 12.76 0.53 9.89
C ALA A 10 11.85 0.49 11.12
N GLN A 11 12.16 1.29 12.15
CA GLN A 11 11.43 1.28 13.39
C GLN A 11 10.27 2.27 13.43
N GLN A 12 10.13 3.12 12.42
CA GLN A 12 9.11 4.17 12.46
C GLN A 12 8.00 3.91 11.47
N PRO A 13 6.73 4.02 11.88
CA PRO A 13 5.63 4.06 10.94
C PRO A 13 5.77 5.27 10.03
N MET A 14 5.26 5.17 8.82
CA MET A 14 5.35 6.23 7.84
C MET A 14 4.07 6.28 7.03
N ILE A 15 3.54 7.49 6.86
CA ILE A 15 2.39 7.73 5.99
C ILE A 15 2.88 8.54 4.81
N VAL A 16 2.59 8.06 3.61
CA VAL A 16 3.04 8.70 2.37
C VAL A 16 1.84 8.90 1.46
N ARG A 17 1.74 10.10 0.91
CA ARG A 17 0.77 10.41 -0.13
C ARG A 17 1.47 10.38 -1.48
N TYR A 18 0.93 9.58 -2.39
CA TYR A 18 1.44 9.49 -3.76
C TYR A 18 0.42 10.10 -4.71
N VAL A 19 0.91 10.93 -5.62
CA VAL A 19 0.08 11.54 -6.67
C VAL A 19 0.80 11.33 -8.00
N GLN A 20 0.10 10.76 -8.96
CA GLN A 20 0.66 10.49 -10.29
C GLN A 20 -0.31 10.98 -11.36
N PRO A 21 0.16 11.86 -12.27
CA PRO A 21 -0.69 12.38 -13.33
C PRO A 21 -0.87 11.37 -14.47
N ASN A 22 0.05 10.42 -14.62
CA ASN A 22 0.07 9.48 -15.72
C ASN A 22 -0.03 8.05 -15.21
N ARG A 23 -0.52 7.18 -16.08
CA ARG A 23 -0.52 5.74 -15.81
C ARG A 23 0.91 5.27 -15.58
N SER A 24 1.11 4.52 -14.50
CA SER A 24 2.46 4.11 -14.09
C SER A 24 3.04 3.00 -14.96
N GLY A 25 2.18 2.23 -15.64
CA GLY A 25 2.57 0.92 -16.15
C GLY A 25 2.79 -0.07 -15.01
N ILE A 26 3.04 -1.32 -15.36
CA ILE A 26 3.27 -2.36 -14.35
C ILE A 26 4.65 -2.11 -13.72
N GLN A 27 4.68 -2.02 -12.40
CA GLN A 27 5.90 -1.81 -11.63
C GLN A 27 6.16 -2.99 -10.72
N ALA A 28 7.42 -3.41 -10.66
CA ALA A 28 7.88 -4.41 -9.70
C ALA A 28 8.49 -3.67 -8.50
N ASN A 29 7.96 -3.93 -7.32
CA ASN A 29 8.46 -3.32 -6.09
C ASN A 29 8.73 -4.39 -5.06
N ASN A 30 9.83 -4.23 -4.33
CA ASN A 30 10.18 -5.12 -3.23
C ASN A 30 10.07 -4.32 -1.94
N TYR A 31 9.13 -4.72 -1.09
CA TYR A 31 8.82 -3.98 0.13
C TYR A 31 9.44 -4.66 1.35
N ALA A 32 10.19 -3.90 2.13
CA ALA A 32 10.72 -4.35 3.42
C ALA A 32 9.70 -4.20 4.54
N ARG A 33 8.58 -3.54 4.28
CA ARG A 33 7.53 -3.25 5.25
C ARG A 33 6.17 -3.70 4.75
N HIS A 34 5.29 -3.96 5.69
CA HIS A 34 3.86 -4.09 5.39
C HIS A 34 3.28 -2.73 5.03
N SER A 35 2.23 -2.73 4.22
CA SER A 35 1.55 -1.50 3.90
C SER A 35 0.04 -1.69 3.88
N ILE A 36 -0.65 -0.64 4.33
CA ILE A 36 -2.08 -0.49 4.16
C ILE A 36 -2.27 0.79 3.38
N GLY A 37 -2.93 0.69 2.24
CA GLY A 37 -3.16 1.83 1.37
C GLY A 37 -4.63 2.13 1.19
N TYR A 38 -4.90 3.36 0.78
CA TYR A 38 -6.25 3.83 0.46
C TYR A 38 -6.17 4.54 -0.88
N VAL A 39 -6.97 4.08 -1.84
CA VAL A 39 -7.04 4.71 -3.16
C VAL A 39 -7.99 5.90 -3.08
N VAL A 40 -7.42 7.10 -3.10
CA VAL A 40 -8.19 8.34 -3.02
C VAL A 40 -8.84 8.64 -4.35
N ARG A 41 -8.13 8.43 -5.46
CA ARG A 41 -8.61 8.72 -6.81
C ARG A 41 -7.93 7.82 -7.83
N GLY A 42 -8.69 7.37 -8.82
CA GLY A 42 -8.23 6.42 -9.81
C GLY A 42 -8.44 4.99 -9.34
N LYS A 43 -7.64 4.08 -9.86
CA LYS A 43 -7.65 2.69 -9.41
C LYS A 43 -6.25 2.11 -9.41
N LYS A 44 -6.07 1.05 -8.64
CA LYS A 44 -4.81 0.33 -8.54
C LYS A 44 -5.04 -1.11 -8.96
N CYS A 45 -4.11 -1.68 -9.70
CA CYS A 45 -4.08 -3.12 -9.97
C CYS A 45 -2.94 -3.75 -9.19
N ILE A 46 -3.23 -4.86 -8.52
CA ILE A 46 -2.21 -5.70 -7.89
C ILE A 46 -2.24 -7.02 -8.63
N TYR A 47 -1.09 -7.43 -9.14
CA TYR A 47 -1.00 -8.63 -9.98
C TYR A 47 -0.56 -9.83 -9.16
N TYR A 48 -1.31 -10.91 -9.29
CA TYR A 48 -0.99 -12.21 -8.73
C TYR A 48 -0.87 -13.19 -9.90
N GLY A 49 0.36 -13.42 -10.36
CA GLY A 49 0.57 -14.13 -11.61
C GLY A 49 -0.06 -13.35 -12.76
N ASP A 50 -0.94 -13.99 -13.51
CA ASP A 50 -1.63 -13.36 -14.65
C ASP A 50 -2.90 -12.59 -14.25
N LEU A 51 -3.29 -12.66 -12.97
CA LEU A 51 -4.54 -12.05 -12.51
C LEU A 51 -4.29 -10.66 -11.99
N CYS A 52 -5.07 -9.71 -12.50
CA CYS A 52 -5.11 -8.36 -11.97
C CYS A 52 -6.24 -8.28 -10.94
N HIS A 53 -5.88 -7.95 -9.71
CA HIS A 53 -6.85 -7.63 -8.67
C HIS A 53 -7.03 -6.11 -8.64
N GLU A 54 -8.21 -5.65 -9.05
CA GLU A 54 -8.49 -4.21 -9.10
C GLU A 54 -8.91 -3.69 -7.74
N ILE A 55 -8.28 -2.59 -7.35
CA ILE A 55 -8.62 -1.83 -6.14
C ILE A 55 -9.24 -0.52 -6.60
N PRO A 56 -10.57 -0.37 -6.49
CA PRO A 56 -11.21 0.85 -6.94
C PRO A 56 -11.01 2.00 -5.98
N GLN A 57 -11.34 3.20 -6.46
CA GLN A 57 -11.36 4.40 -5.64
C GLN A 57 -12.18 4.18 -4.37
N GLY A 58 -11.69 4.71 -3.26
CA GLY A 58 -12.40 4.61 -1.98
C GLY A 58 -12.18 3.28 -1.25
N THR A 59 -11.24 2.47 -1.68
CA THR A 59 -11.02 1.13 -1.13
C THR A 59 -9.65 1.04 -0.46
N LEU A 60 -9.60 0.36 0.67
CA LEU A 60 -8.36 0.00 1.33
C LEU A 60 -7.76 -1.24 0.70
N PHE A 61 -6.44 -1.32 0.74
CA PHE A 61 -5.73 -2.53 0.33
C PHE A 61 -4.57 -2.79 1.28
N TYR A 62 -4.16 -4.05 1.35
CA TYR A 62 -3.02 -4.48 2.14
C TYR A 62 -2.00 -5.13 1.23
N MET A 63 -0.72 -4.82 1.45
CA MET A 63 0.38 -5.55 0.82
C MET A 63 1.40 -5.93 1.89
N GLY A 64 1.73 -7.21 1.92
CA GLY A 64 2.77 -7.73 2.80
C GLY A 64 4.16 -7.36 2.30
N THR A 65 5.17 -7.80 3.06
CA THR A 65 6.57 -7.68 2.65
C THR A 65 6.83 -8.56 1.43
N GLY A 66 7.92 -8.25 0.72
CA GLY A 66 8.33 -9.01 -0.44
C GLY A 66 8.03 -8.29 -1.75
N SER A 67 8.08 -9.05 -2.83
CA SER A 67 7.94 -8.50 -4.18
C SER A 67 6.49 -8.49 -4.63
N HIS A 68 6.07 -7.38 -5.20
CA HIS A 68 4.73 -7.19 -5.73
C HIS A 68 4.80 -6.52 -7.08
N TYR A 69 3.85 -6.86 -7.95
CA TYR A 69 3.66 -6.18 -9.24
C TYR A 69 2.37 -5.40 -9.16
N THR A 70 2.46 -4.08 -9.39
CA THR A 70 1.32 -3.20 -9.28
C THR A 70 1.28 -2.19 -10.42
N GLU A 71 0.10 -1.65 -10.65
CA GLU A 71 -0.06 -0.54 -11.59
C GLU A 71 -1.03 0.48 -11.02
N ASP A 72 -0.66 1.75 -11.12
CA ASP A 72 -1.50 2.87 -10.71
C ASP A 72 -2.11 3.51 -11.95
N ILE A 73 -3.42 3.62 -11.98
CA ILE A 73 -4.18 4.03 -13.17
C ILE A 73 -5.04 5.23 -12.84
N PRO A 74 -4.67 6.42 -13.36
CA PRO A 74 -5.51 7.61 -13.21
C PRO A 74 -6.80 7.50 -14.01
N GLU A 75 -7.84 8.18 -13.55
CA GLU A 75 -8.97 8.48 -14.41
C GLU A 75 -8.56 9.49 -15.48
N ALA A 76 -9.26 9.48 -16.61
CA ALA A 76 -9.01 10.43 -17.67
C ALA A 76 -9.15 11.88 -17.17
N GLY A 77 -8.11 12.68 -17.40
CA GLY A 77 -8.07 14.08 -17.00
C GLY A 77 -7.86 14.35 -15.52
N LYS A 78 -7.54 13.30 -14.73
CA LYS A 78 -7.30 13.43 -13.29
C LYS A 78 -6.04 12.71 -12.90
N ASN A 79 -5.55 13.01 -11.69
CA ASN A 79 -4.42 12.29 -11.12
C ASN A 79 -4.87 11.00 -10.45
N PHE A 80 -4.00 10.00 -10.44
CA PHE A 80 -4.10 8.92 -9.48
C PHE A 80 -3.57 9.42 -8.14
N GLU A 81 -4.27 9.10 -7.07
CA GLU A 81 -3.85 9.48 -5.73
C GLU A 81 -4.10 8.35 -4.75
N GLN A 82 -3.09 8.06 -3.92
CA GLN A 82 -3.22 7.09 -2.84
C GLN A 82 -2.49 7.58 -1.60
N ILE A 83 -2.94 7.11 -0.45
CA ILE A 83 -2.28 7.32 0.82
C ILE A 83 -1.89 5.94 1.34
N VAL A 84 -0.62 5.77 1.69
CA VAL A 84 -0.10 4.47 2.13
C VAL A 84 0.56 4.61 3.49
N PHE A 85 0.19 3.72 4.38
CA PHE A 85 0.77 3.61 5.71
C PHE A 85 1.69 2.39 5.73
N TYR A 86 2.95 2.63 6.04
CA TYR A 86 3.98 1.59 6.12
C TYR A 86 4.30 1.26 7.57
N TYR A 87 4.45 -0.02 7.88
CA TYR A 87 4.79 -0.47 9.23
C TYR A 87 5.57 -1.77 9.18
N THR A 88 6.31 -2.04 10.26
CA THR A 88 7.10 -3.28 10.36
C THR A 88 6.27 -4.39 10.99
N SER A 89 6.76 -5.64 10.86
CA SER A 89 6.14 -6.77 11.55
C SER A 89 6.16 -6.58 13.07
N ALA A 90 7.22 -5.98 13.60
CA ALA A 90 7.31 -5.69 15.03
C ALA A 90 6.25 -4.69 15.48
N GLN A 91 6.00 -3.64 14.68
CA GLN A 91 4.94 -2.67 14.96
C GLN A 91 3.56 -3.32 14.93
N LEU A 92 3.31 -4.18 13.93
CA LEU A 92 2.07 -4.92 13.83
C LEU A 92 1.86 -5.82 15.05
N SER A 93 2.90 -6.55 15.46
CA SER A 93 2.83 -7.41 16.64
C SER A 93 2.47 -6.64 17.90
N LYS A 94 3.04 -5.44 18.08
CA LYS A 94 2.70 -4.57 19.19
C LYS A 94 1.22 -4.22 19.23
N VAL A 95 0.67 -3.85 18.08
CA VAL A 95 -0.75 -3.51 17.96
C VAL A 95 -1.61 -4.73 18.26
N LEU A 96 -1.30 -5.87 17.63
CA LEU A 96 -2.09 -7.09 17.79
C LEU A 96 -2.03 -7.67 19.20
N ASN A 97 -0.94 -7.42 19.93
CA ASN A 97 -0.79 -7.88 21.30
C ASN A 97 -1.33 -6.90 22.35
N ASN A 98 -1.83 -5.74 21.91
CA ASN A 98 -2.46 -4.80 22.82
C ASN A 98 -3.79 -5.38 23.31
N PRO A 99 -4.02 -5.52 24.66
CA PRO A 99 -5.24 -6.15 25.16
C PRO A 99 -6.53 -5.44 24.71
N ARG A 100 -6.50 -4.14 24.61
CA ARG A 100 -7.66 -3.35 24.17
C ARG A 100 -8.00 -3.64 22.71
N ILE A 101 -6.99 -3.71 21.85
CA ILE A 101 -7.17 -4.04 20.44
C ILE A 101 -7.71 -5.45 20.29
N ARG A 102 -7.12 -6.42 20.97
CA ARG A 102 -7.56 -7.81 20.92
C ARG A 102 -9.01 -7.94 21.37
N LYS A 103 -9.37 -7.27 22.44
CA LYS A 103 -10.74 -7.29 22.95
C LYS A 103 -11.71 -6.68 21.95
N THR A 104 -11.36 -5.54 21.37
CA THR A 104 -12.23 -4.82 20.43
C THR A 104 -12.52 -5.65 19.17
N PHE A 105 -11.54 -6.37 18.66
CA PHE A 105 -11.67 -7.16 17.44
C PHE A 105 -11.91 -8.64 17.66
N GLY A 106 -12.09 -9.08 18.90
CA GLY A 106 -12.39 -10.47 19.20
C GLY A 106 -11.22 -11.42 18.94
N LEU A 107 -10.02 -10.93 19.08
CA LEU A 107 -8.82 -11.74 18.84
C LEU A 107 -8.40 -12.55 20.07
#